data_ca37138a02f7e8acd785a9d5c6e6c225
#
_entry.id   ca37138a02f7e8acd785a9d5c6e6c225
#
_cell.length_a   1.000
_cell.length_b   1.000
_cell.length_c   1.000
_cell.angle_alpha   90.00
_cell.angle_beta   90.00
_cell.angle_gamma   90.00
#
_symmetry.space_group_name_H-M   'P 1'
#
loop_
_entity.id
_entity.type
_entity.pdbx_description
1 polymer ?
#
loop_
_entity_poly.entity_id
_entity_poly.type
_entity_poly.pdbx_seq_one_letter_code
_entity_poly.pdbx_strand_id
1 'polypeptide(L)'
;MPPRALLRRLFDAAGASAQPELCVPPHLPDPATLGHGRVVVIGAGKASAAMARAVERHWAGSGVALRGLVVTRYGHAVACEHIEIVEAAHPVPDEAGFVAAQRMLQQVEGLTENDLVLCLISGGGSSLLPLPLPGLTLAHKQAVHQALLRSGASISEMNCVRRHLSGIKGGRLAAACHPARVLNLLLSDVPGDDPIDIASGPTVPDPTTCADALAILRRYRIAVPPAARAWLERGDGESLKPDDLRLPPIETRFIATPQMALEAAAAVARAAGLPVHILGDAIEGEARDVAKTLAGIALQVARRGQPFQGPCVLLSGGETTVALKGSGRGGRNVEFLLALAVALNGEPGISALAGDTDGVDGQEEIAGALLTPE
;
A
#
# COMPACT_ATOMS: atom_id res chain seq x y z
N MET A 1 -14.46 1.31 31.07
CA MET A 1 -15.07 1.06 29.73
C MET A 1 -15.05 -0.45 29.49
N PRO A 2 -16.14 -1.06 28.99
CA PRO A 2 -16.12 -2.48 28.66
C PRO A 2 -15.08 -2.79 27.57
N PRO A 3 -14.39 -3.95 27.62
CA PRO A 3 -13.32 -4.29 26.68
C PRO A 3 -13.76 -4.21 25.20
N ARG A 4 -14.97 -4.69 24.90
CA ARG A 4 -15.54 -4.62 23.54
C ARG A 4 -15.64 -3.19 23.00
N ALA A 5 -16.07 -2.25 23.84
CA ALA A 5 -16.21 -0.85 23.44
C ALA A 5 -14.83 -0.18 23.24
N LEU A 6 -13.86 -0.54 24.10
CA LEU A 6 -12.48 -0.06 23.94
C LEU A 6 -11.88 -0.58 22.63
N LEU A 7 -11.94 -1.89 22.38
CA LEU A 7 -11.37 -2.50 21.16
C LEU A 7 -11.92 -1.86 19.89
N ARG A 8 -13.24 -1.59 19.83
CA ARG A 8 -13.83 -0.88 18.70
C ARG A 8 -13.24 0.53 18.53
N ARG A 9 -13.17 1.30 19.61
CA ARG A 9 -12.58 2.66 19.57
C ARG A 9 -11.12 2.66 19.12
N LEU A 10 -10.34 1.64 19.52
CA LEU A 10 -8.96 1.48 19.07
C LEU A 10 -8.90 1.25 17.56
N PHE A 11 -9.74 0.34 17.06
CA PHE A 11 -9.84 0.03 15.64
C PHE A 11 -10.33 1.23 14.81
N ASP A 12 -11.37 1.92 15.31
CA ASP A 12 -11.91 3.12 14.64
C ASP A 12 -10.85 4.23 14.55
N ALA A 13 -10.02 4.41 15.59
CA ALA A 13 -8.92 5.37 15.57
C ALA A 13 -7.81 4.97 14.58
N ALA A 14 -7.46 3.69 14.53
CA ALA A 14 -6.51 3.18 13.55
C ALA A 14 -7.00 3.41 12.12
N GLY A 15 -8.25 3.06 11.82
CA GLY A 15 -8.87 3.28 10.51
C GLY A 15 -8.98 4.76 10.15
N ALA A 16 -9.35 5.62 11.10
CA ALA A 16 -9.46 7.06 10.88
C ALA A 16 -8.13 7.70 10.49
N SER A 17 -7.01 7.23 11.02
CA SER A 17 -5.67 7.77 10.70
C SER A 17 -5.27 7.59 9.24
N ALA A 18 -5.85 6.63 8.55
CA ALA A 18 -5.58 6.32 7.14
C ALA A 18 -6.70 6.82 6.20
N GLN A 19 -7.72 7.50 6.72
CA GLN A 19 -8.77 8.06 5.87
C GLN A 19 -8.26 9.25 5.06
N PRO A 20 -8.35 9.24 3.72
CA PRO A 20 -7.79 10.28 2.86
C PRO A 20 -8.28 11.69 3.18
N GLU A 21 -9.54 11.86 3.57
CA GLU A 21 -10.10 13.16 3.99
C GLU A 21 -9.39 13.76 5.21
N LEU A 22 -8.78 12.93 6.04
CA LEU A 22 -8.07 13.36 7.25
C LEU A 22 -6.55 13.40 7.05
N CYS A 23 -5.97 12.41 6.37
CA CYS A 23 -4.51 12.30 6.25
C CYS A 23 -3.92 13.05 5.04
N VAL A 24 -4.68 13.36 3.98
CA VAL A 24 -4.17 14.10 2.82
C VAL A 24 -3.98 15.60 3.09
N PRO A 25 -4.98 16.34 3.62
CA PRO A 25 -4.93 17.80 3.75
C PRO A 25 -3.70 18.36 4.48
N PRO A 26 -3.21 17.77 5.60
CA PRO A 26 -2.06 18.30 6.33
C PRO A 26 -0.74 18.26 5.54
N HIS A 27 -0.70 17.48 4.47
CA HIS A 27 0.50 17.28 3.64
C HIS A 27 0.47 18.05 2.32
N LEU A 28 -0.64 18.75 2.03
CA LEU A 28 -0.75 19.57 0.83
C LEU A 28 -0.01 20.91 1.02
N PRO A 29 0.67 21.44 0.00
CA PRO A 29 1.27 22.76 0.07
C PRO A 29 0.19 23.85 0.15
N ASP A 30 0.53 24.97 0.79
CA ASP A 30 -0.33 26.16 0.80
C ASP A 30 -0.51 26.64 -0.65
N PRO A 31 -1.75 26.84 -1.13
CA PRO A 31 -2.03 27.39 -2.46
C PRO A 31 -1.24 28.66 -2.78
N ALA A 32 -1.01 29.54 -1.81
CA ALA A 32 -0.22 30.75 -1.99
C ALA A 32 1.23 30.51 -2.40
N THR A 33 1.76 29.32 -2.12
CA THR A 33 3.14 28.94 -2.45
C THR A 33 3.31 28.27 -3.82
N LEU A 34 2.18 27.95 -4.49
CA LEU A 34 2.20 27.23 -5.78
C LEU A 34 2.53 28.14 -6.98
N GLY A 35 2.50 29.46 -6.80
CA GLY A 35 2.77 30.41 -7.88
C GLY A 35 1.72 30.32 -9.01
N HIS A 36 2.18 30.51 -10.27
CA HIS A 36 1.34 30.45 -11.46
C HIS A 36 1.53 29.15 -12.28
N GLY A 37 2.22 28.16 -11.72
CA GLY A 37 2.42 26.86 -12.37
C GLY A 37 1.15 26.01 -12.38
N ARG A 38 1.14 25.01 -13.25
CA ARG A 38 0.08 24.01 -13.31
C ARG A 38 0.23 23.03 -12.15
N VAL A 39 -0.88 22.55 -11.60
CA VAL A 39 -0.91 21.43 -10.66
C VAL A 39 -1.51 20.22 -11.37
N VAL A 40 -0.67 19.21 -11.59
CA VAL A 40 -1.09 17.95 -12.23
C VAL A 40 -1.14 16.86 -11.16
N VAL A 41 -2.30 16.25 -10.99
CA VAL A 41 -2.52 15.15 -10.02
C VAL A 41 -2.50 13.84 -10.76
N ILE A 42 -1.58 12.96 -10.38
CA ILE A 42 -1.47 11.59 -10.90
C ILE A 42 -1.44 10.61 -9.75
N GLY A 43 -1.74 9.35 -9.98
CA GLY A 43 -1.63 8.36 -8.92
C GLY A 43 -2.25 7.03 -9.26
N ALA A 44 -1.96 6.04 -8.42
CA ALA A 44 -2.54 4.71 -8.53
C ALA A 44 -2.57 3.98 -7.20
N GLY A 45 -3.67 3.30 -6.93
CA GLY A 45 -3.85 2.48 -5.74
C GLY A 45 -5.30 2.40 -5.30
N LYS A 46 -5.60 1.52 -4.37
CA LYS A 46 -6.95 1.29 -3.86
C LYS A 46 -7.57 2.55 -3.24
N ALA A 47 -6.78 3.37 -2.55
CA ALA A 47 -7.21 4.62 -1.90
C ALA A 47 -7.00 5.87 -2.76
N SER A 48 -6.29 5.77 -3.90
CA SER A 48 -5.84 6.95 -4.66
C SER A 48 -7.00 7.81 -5.20
N ALA A 49 -8.16 7.22 -5.53
CA ALA A 49 -9.35 7.99 -5.91
C ALA A 49 -9.91 8.82 -4.75
N ALA A 50 -9.98 8.26 -3.55
CA ALA A 50 -10.40 9.00 -2.35
C ALA A 50 -9.37 10.08 -1.97
N MET A 51 -8.07 9.82 -2.17
CA MET A 51 -7.01 10.82 -2.00
C MET A 51 -7.19 11.99 -2.98
N ALA A 52 -7.51 11.72 -4.25
CA ALA A 52 -7.80 12.76 -5.26
C ALA A 52 -8.97 13.63 -4.85
N ARG A 53 -10.07 13.02 -4.38
CA ARG A 53 -11.22 13.74 -3.85
C ARG A 53 -10.87 14.61 -2.65
N ALA A 54 -10.02 14.12 -1.75
CA ALA A 54 -9.55 14.90 -0.59
C ALA A 54 -8.74 16.13 -1.02
N VAL A 55 -7.89 16.00 -2.06
CA VAL A 55 -7.17 17.12 -2.67
C VAL A 55 -8.15 18.16 -3.23
N GLU A 56 -9.11 17.75 -4.06
CA GLU A 56 -10.10 18.67 -4.64
C GLU A 56 -10.89 19.41 -3.58
N ARG A 57 -11.37 18.72 -2.56
CA ARG A 57 -12.12 19.32 -1.46
C ARG A 57 -11.29 20.32 -0.65
N HIS A 58 -10.05 19.98 -0.37
CA HIS A 58 -9.16 20.84 0.40
C HIS A 58 -8.82 22.14 -0.34
N TRP A 59 -8.62 22.07 -1.65
CA TRP A 59 -8.30 23.24 -2.47
C TRP A 59 -9.52 23.88 -3.14
N ALA A 60 -10.74 23.44 -2.81
CA ALA A 60 -11.96 24.06 -3.31
C ALA A 60 -11.98 25.56 -2.98
N GLY A 61 -12.23 26.40 -4.00
CA GLY A 61 -12.24 27.85 -3.85
C GLY A 61 -10.89 28.53 -3.66
N SER A 62 -9.77 27.79 -3.66
CA SER A 62 -8.42 28.36 -3.53
C SER A 62 -7.87 29.02 -4.80
N GLY A 63 -8.52 28.79 -5.95
CA GLY A 63 -8.05 29.24 -7.26
C GLY A 63 -6.99 28.34 -7.90
N VAL A 64 -6.58 27.26 -7.26
CA VAL A 64 -5.67 26.27 -7.85
C VAL A 64 -6.37 25.52 -8.98
N ALA A 65 -5.82 25.61 -10.19
CA ALA A 65 -6.31 24.88 -11.35
C ALA A 65 -5.78 23.44 -11.33
N LEU A 66 -6.63 22.50 -10.87
CA LEU A 66 -6.33 21.08 -10.84
C LEU A 66 -6.66 20.42 -12.17
N ARG A 67 -5.82 19.48 -12.58
CA ARG A 67 -6.10 18.50 -13.63
C ARG A 67 -5.34 17.23 -13.33
N GLY A 68 -5.72 16.13 -13.94
CA GLY A 68 -4.95 14.90 -13.81
C GLY A 68 -5.76 13.64 -14.02
N LEU A 69 -5.11 12.51 -13.73
CA LEU A 69 -5.68 11.18 -13.87
C LEU A 69 -5.15 10.27 -12.75
N VAL A 70 -6.07 9.62 -12.06
CA VAL A 70 -5.76 8.66 -11.00
C VAL A 70 -6.41 7.32 -11.31
N VAL A 71 -5.67 6.22 -11.07
CA VAL A 71 -6.16 4.86 -11.33
C VAL A 71 -6.48 4.18 -10.00
N THR A 72 -7.67 3.59 -9.91
CA THR A 72 -8.08 2.77 -8.78
C THR A 72 -8.63 1.42 -9.22
N ARG A 73 -8.90 0.50 -8.28
CA ARG A 73 -9.52 -0.78 -8.62
C ARG A 73 -11.02 -0.61 -8.89
N TYR A 74 -11.59 -1.52 -9.65
CA TYR A 74 -13.05 -1.56 -9.88
C TYR A 74 -13.84 -1.52 -8.58
N GLY A 75 -14.91 -0.73 -8.57
CA GLY A 75 -15.78 -0.51 -7.41
C GLY A 75 -15.23 0.48 -6.37
N HIS A 76 -14.09 1.12 -6.62
CA HIS A 76 -13.47 2.10 -5.72
C HIS A 76 -13.40 3.52 -6.30
N ALA A 77 -14.04 3.76 -7.44
CA ALA A 77 -14.16 5.12 -7.97
C ALA A 77 -14.94 6.01 -7.01
N VAL A 78 -14.50 7.25 -6.89
CA VAL A 78 -15.22 8.32 -6.23
C VAL A 78 -15.32 9.51 -7.17
N ALA A 79 -16.44 10.25 -7.13
CA ALA A 79 -16.62 11.39 -8.00
C ALA A 79 -15.62 12.49 -7.67
N CYS A 80 -14.91 12.96 -8.70
CA CYS A 80 -14.06 14.15 -8.72
C CYS A 80 -14.53 15.07 -9.85
N GLU A 81 -14.30 16.39 -9.72
CA GLU A 81 -14.72 17.39 -10.70
C GLU A 81 -13.63 17.68 -11.75
N HIS A 82 -12.37 17.66 -11.34
CA HIS A 82 -11.22 18.08 -12.14
C HIS A 82 -10.21 16.95 -12.42
N ILE A 83 -10.20 15.95 -11.55
CA ILE A 83 -9.27 14.80 -11.64
C ILE A 83 -10.06 13.61 -12.17
N GLU A 84 -9.64 13.09 -13.31
CA GLU A 84 -10.25 11.89 -13.89
C GLU A 84 -9.92 10.67 -13.05
N ILE A 85 -10.93 9.87 -12.71
CA ILE A 85 -10.77 8.60 -12.01
C ILE A 85 -11.00 7.47 -13.01
N VAL A 86 -9.98 6.64 -13.20
CA VAL A 86 -10.04 5.44 -14.05
C VAL A 86 -10.04 4.21 -13.16
N GLU A 87 -10.93 3.26 -13.46
CA GLU A 87 -10.96 1.97 -12.79
C GLU A 87 -10.24 0.91 -13.62
N ALA A 88 -9.50 0.02 -12.94
CA ALA A 88 -8.76 -1.06 -13.57
C ALA A 88 -8.72 -2.31 -12.67
N ALA A 89 -8.31 -3.44 -13.22
CA ALA A 89 -8.28 -4.71 -12.52
C ALA A 89 -7.13 -4.82 -11.49
N HIS A 90 -7.45 -5.43 -10.36
CA HIS A 90 -6.53 -5.78 -9.29
C HIS A 90 -6.96 -7.16 -8.72
N PRO A 91 -6.06 -8.11 -8.43
CA PRO A 91 -4.58 -8.03 -8.49
C PRO A 91 -3.96 -8.34 -9.86
N VAL A 92 -4.71 -8.87 -10.81
CA VAL A 92 -4.22 -9.18 -12.16
C VAL A 92 -4.49 -7.99 -13.08
N PRO A 93 -3.45 -7.41 -13.71
CA PRO A 93 -3.60 -6.22 -14.54
C PRO A 93 -4.42 -6.48 -15.80
N ASP A 94 -5.11 -5.45 -16.29
CA ASP A 94 -5.93 -5.48 -17.51
C ASP A 94 -5.60 -4.33 -18.48
N GLU A 95 -6.34 -4.29 -19.59
CA GLU A 95 -6.18 -3.26 -20.64
C GLU A 95 -6.53 -1.85 -20.15
N ALA A 96 -7.52 -1.73 -19.25
CA ALA A 96 -7.90 -0.41 -18.71
C ALA A 96 -6.72 0.22 -17.94
N GLY A 97 -6.01 -0.56 -17.12
CA GLY A 97 -4.81 -0.10 -16.43
C GLY A 97 -3.65 0.23 -17.40
N PHE A 98 -3.50 -0.55 -18.47
CA PHE A 98 -2.49 -0.27 -19.51
C PHE A 98 -2.74 1.06 -20.20
N VAL A 99 -3.96 1.29 -20.69
CA VAL A 99 -4.35 2.56 -21.34
C VAL A 99 -4.23 3.73 -20.36
N ALA A 100 -4.66 3.56 -19.11
CA ALA A 100 -4.55 4.59 -18.09
C ALA A 100 -3.09 4.97 -17.81
N ALA A 101 -2.17 3.99 -17.75
CA ALA A 101 -0.74 4.26 -17.57
C ALA A 101 -0.13 5.06 -18.73
N GLN A 102 -0.53 4.78 -19.98
CA GLN A 102 -0.12 5.57 -21.14
C GLN A 102 -0.63 7.01 -21.06
N ARG A 103 -1.92 7.18 -20.73
CA ARG A 103 -2.55 8.50 -20.57
C ARG A 103 -1.94 9.28 -19.41
N MET A 104 -1.53 8.61 -18.33
CA MET A 104 -0.85 9.25 -17.21
C MET A 104 0.49 9.86 -17.64
N LEU A 105 1.27 9.19 -18.47
CA LEU A 105 2.49 9.77 -19.04
C LEU A 105 2.19 10.99 -19.92
N GLN A 106 1.11 10.97 -20.70
CA GLN A 106 0.69 12.13 -21.50
C GLN A 106 0.27 13.33 -20.64
N GLN A 107 -0.31 13.10 -19.44
CA GLN A 107 -0.67 14.18 -18.51
C GLN A 107 0.53 15.01 -18.05
N VAL A 108 1.72 14.42 -18.01
CA VAL A 108 2.94 15.05 -17.52
C VAL A 108 3.86 15.54 -18.65
N GLU A 109 3.42 15.46 -19.91
CA GLU A 109 4.18 16.01 -21.04
C GLU A 109 4.19 17.55 -21.04
N GLY A 110 5.32 18.13 -21.40
CA GLY A 110 5.49 19.59 -21.56
C GLY A 110 5.31 20.38 -20.26
N LEU A 111 5.64 19.77 -19.13
CA LEU A 111 5.73 20.44 -17.83
C LEU A 111 6.98 21.34 -17.77
N THR A 112 6.95 22.32 -16.88
CA THR A 112 8.01 23.28 -16.63
C THR A 112 8.46 23.23 -15.17
N GLU A 113 9.57 23.88 -14.84
CA GLU A 113 10.07 23.98 -13.44
C GLU A 113 9.10 24.69 -12.47
N ASN A 114 8.14 25.45 -13.01
CA ASN A 114 7.11 26.12 -12.21
C ASN A 114 5.90 25.23 -11.91
N ASP A 115 5.79 24.08 -12.56
CA ASP A 115 4.68 23.16 -12.39
C ASP A 115 4.92 22.24 -11.20
N LEU A 116 3.83 21.76 -10.58
CA LEU A 116 3.83 20.76 -9.53
C LEU A 116 3.11 19.50 -10.00
N VAL A 117 3.74 18.36 -9.85
CA VAL A 117 3.08 17.06 -9.96
C VAL A 117 2.82 16.53 -8.56
N LEU A 118 1.56 16.38 -8.22
CA LEU A 118 1.11 15.74 -6.99
C LEU A 118 0.81 14.27 -7.28
N CYS A 119 1.60 13.38 -6.70
CA CYS A 119 1.51 11.95 -6.95
C CYS A 119 0.86 11.23 -5.75
N LEU A 120 -0.33 10.65 -5.97
CA LEU A 120 -1.16 10.02 -4.95
C LEU A 120 -1.06 8.50 -5.07
N ILE A 121 -0.19 7.89 -4.28
CA ILE A 121 0.10 6.45 -4.36
C ILE A 121 -0.38 5.73 -3.11
N SER A 122 -1.04 4.59 -3.33
CA SER A 122 -1.44 3.69 -2.25
C SER A 122 -1.28 2.22 -2.65
N GLY A 123 -1.58 1.32 -1.75
CA GLY A 123 -1.53 -0.12 -1.98
C GLY A 123 -2.29 -0.57 -3.22
N GLY A 124 -1.80 -1.64 -3.85
CA GLY A 124 -2.39 -2.20 -5.08
C GLY A 124 -1.97 -1.53 -6.39
N GLY A 125 -1.30 -0.38 -6.36
CA GLY A 125 -0.89 0.39 -7.54
C GLY A 125 0.00 -0.37 -8.53
N SER A 126 0.71 -1.41 -8.08
CA SER A 126 1.57 -2.21 -8.98
C SER A 126 0.82 -2.88 -10.13
N SER A 127 -0.38 -3.41 -9.90
CA SER A 127 -1.21 -4.02 -10.93
C SER A 127 -2.00 -2.99 -11.74
N LEU A 128 -2.30 -1.85 -11.15
CA LEU A 128 -3.08 -0.78 -11.77
C LEU A 128 -2.28 0.03 -12.81
N LEU A 129 -0.95 -0.05 -12.82
CA LEU A 129 -0.07 0.61 -13.79
C LEU A 129 0.80 -0.42 -14.56
N PRO A 130 0.21 -1.28 -15.41
CA PRO A 130 0.92 -2.37 -16.06
C PRO A 130 1.59 -1.98 -17.39
N LEU A 131 2.18 -0.81 -17.51
CA LEU A 131 2.84 -0.38 -18.76
C LEU A 131 4.09 -1.21 -19.04
N PRO A 132 4.12 -2.06 -20.09
CA PRO A 132 5.31 -2.80 -20.50
C PRO A 132 6.37 -1.87 -21.13
N LEU A 133 7.63 -2.32 -21.12
CA LEU A 133 8.68 -1.72 -21.95
C LEU A 133 8.42 -1.97 -23.45
N PRO A 134 8.95 -1.16 -24.36
CA PRO A 134 8.78 -1.37 -25.82
C PRO A 134 9.14 -2.78 -26.25
N GLY A 135 8.32 -3.41 -27.09
CA GLY A 135 8.50 -4.79 -27.53
C GLY A 135 8.00 -5.86 -26.55
N LEU A 136 7.58 -5.48 -25.34
CA LEU A 136 6.82 -6.35 -24.43
C LEU A 136 5.33 -6.06 -24.57
N THR A 137 4.51 -7.07 -24.28
CA THR A 137 3.05 -6.96 -24.31
C THR A 137 2.46 -7.03 -22.91
N LEU A 138 1.18 -6.62 -22.77
CA LEU A 138 0.44 -6.80 -21.53
C LEU A 138 0.38 -8.28 -21.12
N ALA A 139 0.21 -9.21 -22.10
CA ALA A 139 0.23 -10.64 -21.85
C ALA A 139 1.58 -11.12 -21.25
N HIS A 140 2.71 -10.57 -21.72
CA HIS A 140 4.01 -10.84 -21.12
C HIS A 140 4.07 -10.38 -19.65
N LYS A 141 3.54 -9.19 -19.33
CA LYS A 141 3.46 -8.66 -17.96
C LYS A 141 2.59 -9.54 -17.07
N GLN A 142 1.43 -9.98 -17.57
CA GLN A 142 0.50 -10.87 -16.85
C GLN A 142 1.16 -12.21 -16.55
N ALA A 143 1.82 -12.82 -17.54
CA ALA A 143 2.55 -14.10 -17.36
C ALA A 143 3.64 -14.00 -16.28
N VAL A 144 4.47 -12.94 -16.33
CA VAL A 144 5.50 -12.68 -15.31
C VAL A 144 4.86 -12.45 -13.94
N HIS A 145 3.81 -11.65 -13.86
CA HIS A 145 3.11 -11.35 -12.60
C HIS A 145 2.57 -12.62 -11.94
N GLN A 146 1.89 -13.49 -12.70
CA GLN A 146 1.36 -14.76 -12.20
C GLN A 146 2.47 -15.70 -11.74
N ALA A 147 3.58 -15.76 -12.48
CA ALA A 147 4.72 -16.59 -12.11
C ALA A 147 5.39 -16.11 -10.81
N LEU A 148 5.53 -14.80 -10.63
CA LEU A 148 6.03 -14.18 -9.40
C LEU A 148 5.14 -14.49 -8.19
N LEU A 149 3.81 -14.33 -8.31
CA LEU A 149 2.87 -14.62 -7.23
C LEU A 149 2.91 -16.09 -6.75
N ARG A 150 3.28 -17.02 -7.65
CA ARG A 150 3.39 -18.45 -7.32
C ARG A 150 4.76 -18.87 -6.83
N SER A 151 5.74 -17.97 -6.86
CA SER A 151 7.14 -18.33 -6.64
C SER A 151 7.56 -18.42 -5.17
N GLY A 152 6.83 -17.76 -4.27
CA GLY A 152 7.24 -17.56 -2.89
C GLY A 152 8.34 -16.51 -2.70
N ALA A 153 8.65 -15.71 -3.74
CA ALA A 153 9.52 -14.55 -3.62
C ALA A 153 8.88 -13.47 -2.71
N SER A 154 9.72 -12.73 -2.00
CA SER A 154 9.25 -11.58 -1.21
C SER A 154 8.66 -10.48 -2.10
N ILE A 155 7.88 -9.57 -1.51
CA ILE A 155 7.28 -8.46 -2.25
C ILE A 155 8.36 -7.58 -2.92
N SER A 156 9.46 -7.31 -2.22
CA SER A 156 10.58 -6.51 -2.73
C SER A 156 11.28 -7.19 -3.91
N GLU A 157 11.49 -8.53 -3.84
CA GLU A 157 12.04 -9.31 -4.96
C GLU A 157 11.09 -9.32 -6.16
N MET A 158 9.78 -9.53 -5.93
CA MET A 158 8.79 -9.43 -7.01
C MET A 158 8.77 -8.06 -7.66
N ASN A 159 8.86 -6.99 -6.85
CA ASN A 159 8.85 -5.61 -7.33
C ASN A 159 10.14 -5.27 -8.09
N CYS A 160 11.30 -5.79 -7.69
CA CYS A 160 12.54 -5.67 -8.45
C CYS A 160 12.33 -6.14 -9.90
N VAL A 161 11.79 -7.35 -10.11
CA VAL A 161 11.50 -7.88 -11.46
C VAL A 161 10.46 -7.01 -12.19
N ARG A 162 9.40 -6.58 -11.49
CA ARG A 162 8.33 -5.75 -12.07
C ARG A 162 8.83 -4.40 -12.58
N ARG A 163 9.75 -3.74 -11.83
CA ARG A 163 10.34 -2.45 -12.19
C ARG A 163 11.15 -2.55 -13.47
N HIS A 164 11.99 -3.57 -13.60
CA HIS A 164 12.88 -3.76 -14.75
C HIS A 164 12.19 -4.25 -16.03
N LEU A 165 10.89 -4.53 -15.99
CA LEU A 165 10.07 -4.85 -17.15
C LEU A 165 8.96 -3.80 -17.39
N SER A 166 9.06 -2.62 -16.78
CA SER A 166 7.99 -1.61 -16.80
C SER A 166 8.43 -0.29 -17.40
N GLY A 167 7.60 0.28 -18.26
CA GLY A 167 7.78 1.61 -18.83
C GLY A 167 7.40 2.78 -17.92
N ILE A 168 6.87 2.50 -16.69
CA ILE A 168 6.37 3.57 -15.80
C ILE A 168 6.90 3.47 -14.36
N LYS A 169 7.33 2.27 -13.91
CA LYS A 169 7.82 1.99 -12.55
C LYS A 169 9.32 2.30 -12.40
N GLY A 170 9.84 2.20 -11.15
CA GLY A 170 11.25 2.39 -10.87
C GLY A 170 11.75 3.78 -11.27
N GLY A 171 11.04 4.82 -10.84
CA GLY A 171 11.38 6.22 -11.08
C GLY A 171 11.03 6.77 -12.47
N ARG A 172 10.55 5.91 -13.40
CA ARG A 172 10.30 6.36 -14.81
C ARG A 172 9.19 7.39 -14.91
N LEU A 173 8.14 7.28 -14.11
CA LEU A 173 7.08 8.29 -14.07
C LEU A 173 7.62 9.62 -13.54
N ALA A 174 8.48 9.60 -12.51
CA ALA A 174 9.14 10.82 -12.04
C ALA A 174 10.00 11.47 -13.11
N ALA A 175 10.80 10.68 -13.84
CA ALA A 175 11.62 11.22 -14.93
C ALA A 175 10.77 11.84 -16.05
N ALA A 176 9.58 11.28 -16.33
CA ALA A 176 8.63 11.88 -17.27
C ALA A 176 8.07 13.24 -16.80
N CYS A 177 8.07 13.49 -15.48
CA CYS A 177 7.63 14.76 -14.91
C CYS A 177 8.69 15.87 -15.01
N HIS A 178 9.96 15.53 -15.33
CA HIS A 178 11.03 16.52 -15.40
C HIS A 178 10.70 17.65 -16.40
N PRO A 179 10.94 18.94 -16.08
CA PRO A 179 11.62 19.49 -14.89
C PRO A 179 10.68 19.89 -13.73
N ALA A 180 9.40 19.54 -13.77
CA ALA A 180 8.44 19.90 -12.72
C ALA A 180 8.80 19.25 -11.38
N ARG A 181 8.49 19.91 -10.27
CA ARG A 181 8.62 19.31 -8.93
C ARG A 181 7.61 18.18 -8.74
N VAL A 182 8.03 17.11 -8.08
CA VAL A 182 7.17 15.99 -7.73
C VAL A 182 6.99 15.92 -6.21
N LEU A 183 5.74 15.94 -5.75
CA LEU A 183 5.36 15.68 -4.37
C LEU A 183 4.62 14.35 -4.31
N ASN A 184 5.25 13.33 -3.74
CA ASN A 184 4.63 12.03 -3.49
C ASN A 184 3.90 12.05 -2.15
N LEU A 185 2.63 11.74 -2.14
CA LEU A 185 1.86 11.39 -0.95
C LEU A 185 1.61 9.88 -0.97
N LEU A 186 2.24 9.17 -0.05
CA LEU A 186 2.21 7.72 0.02
C LEU A 186 1.33 7.25 1.19
N LEU A 187 0.34 6.43 0.90
CA LEU A 187 -0.40 5.64 1.88
C LEU A 187 0.12 4.21 1.77
N SER A 188 0.89 3.77 2.77
CA SER A 188 1.56 2.48 2.76
C SER A 188 0.70 1.38 3.40
N ASP A 189 0.64 0.23 2.73
CA ASP A 189 0.19 -1.05 3.26
C ASP A 189 1.29 -2.12 3.17
N VAL A 190 2.53 -1.69 2.84
CA VAL A 190 3.67 -2.59 2.64
C VAL A 190 4.46 -2.70 3.94
N PRO A 191 4.79 -3.91 4.40
CA PRO A 191 5.67 -4.11 5.56
C PRO A 191 7.02 -3.40 5.39
N GLY A 192 7.38 -2.58 6.38
CA GLY A 192 8.64 -1.80 6.38
C GLY A 192 8.59 -0.48 5.63
N ASP A 193 7.45 -0.11 5.03
CA ASP A 193 7.19 1.20 4.42
C ASP A 193 8.25 1.69 3.42
N ASP A 194 8.91 0.77 2.69
CA ASP A 194 9.87 1.19 1.67
C ASP A 194 9.12 1.83 0.48
N PRO A 195 9.35 3.14 0.18
CA PRO A 195 8.64 3.84 -0.88
C PRO A 195 8.75 3.18 -2.25
N ILE A 196 9.86 2.46 -2.48
CA ILE A 196 10.11 1.80 -3.77
C ILE A 196 9.20 0.58 -3.97
N ASP A 197 8.68 -0.01 -2.90
CA ASP A 197 7.81 -1.18 -2.98
C ASP A 197 6.32 -0.81 -3.06
N ILE A 198 5.96 0.43 -2.69
CA ILE A 198 4.59 0.93 -2.85
C ILE A 198 4.33 1.20 -4.34
N ALA A 199 3.37 0.50 -4.92
CA ALA A 199 3.08 0.49 -6.36
C ALA A 199 4.29 0.16 -7.26
N SER A 200 5.35 -0.45 -6.72
CA SER A 200 6.65 -0.68 -7.37
C SER A 200 7.37 0.63 -7.77
N GLY A 201 7.23 1.69 -6.98
CA GLY A 201 7.99 2.93 -7.06
C GLY A 201 7.91 3.67 -8.40
N PRO A 202 6.73 4.07 -8.90
CA PRO A 202 6.66 4.78 -10.19
C PRO A 202 7.40 6.12 -10.16
N THR A 203 7.39 6.78 -9.01
CA THR A 203 8.02 8.09 -8.80
C THR A 203 9.19 8.06 -7.81
N VAL A 204 9.71 6.86 -7.52
CA VAL A 204 10.84 6.66 -6.61
C VAL A 204 11.99 6.01 -7.37
N PRO A 205 13.22 6.52 -7.27
CA PRO A 205 14.39 5.92 -7.90
C PRO A 205 14.68 4.52 -7.33
N ASP A 206 15.28 3.66 -8.14
CA ASP A 206 15.47 2.24 -7.86
C ASP A 206 16.96 1.88 -7.81
N PRO A 207 17.52 1.49 -6.66
CA PRO A 207 18.91 1.06 -6.56
C PRO A 207 19.18 -0.31 -7.18
N THR A 208 18.13 -1.13 -7.41
CA THR A 208 18.28 -2.49 -7.96
C THR A 208 18.56 -2.48 -9.46
N THR A 209 19.06 -3.60 -10.00
CA THR A 209 19.52 -3.73 -11.38
C THR A 209 18.81 -4.83 -12.14
N CYS A 210 18.94 -4.84 -13.47
CA CYS A 210 18.52 -5.97 -14.30
C CYS A 210 19.22 -7.28 -13.89
N ALA A 211 20.47 -7.21 -13.41
CA ALA A 211 21.19 -8.35 -12.91
C ALA A 211 20.55 -8.95 -11.63
N ASP A 212 20.06 -8.09 -10.73
CA ASP A 212 19.31 -8.50 -9.54
C ASP A 212 18.01 -9.19 -9.93
N ALA A 213 17.26 -8.59 -10.87
CA ALA A 213 16.03 -9.18 -11.40
C ALA A 213 16.28 -10.58 -12.00
N LEU A 214 17.36 -10.75 -12.79
CA LEU A 214 17.78 -12.06 -13.33
C LEU A 214 18.19 -13.04 -12.22
N ALA A 215 18.88 -12.58 -11.18
CA ALA A 215 19.26 -13.42 -10.04
C ALA A 215 18.02 -13.93 -9.29
N ILE A 216 17.01 -13.09 -9.07
CA ILE A 216 15.73 -13.46 -8.48
C ILE A 216 15.03 -14.52 -9.33
N LEU A 217 14.90 -14.28 -10.64
CA LEU A 217 14.26 -15.23 -11.56
C LEU A 217 14.95 -16.61 -11.54
N ARG A 218 16.29 -16.62 -11.45
CA ARG A 218 17.08 -17.89 -11.33
C ARG A 218 16.87 -18.57 -9.98
N ARG A 219 16.94 -17.81 -8.86
CA ARG A 219 16.76 -18.34 -7.49
C ARG A 219 15.46 -19.10 -7.34
N TYR A 220 14.37 -18.49 -7.82
CA TYR A 220 13.01 -19.04 -7.69
C TYR A 220 12.61 -19.91 -8.89
N ARG A 221 13.51 -20.13 -9.86
CA ARG A 221 13.26 -20.93 -11.09
C ARG A 221 12.04 -20.42 -11.86
N ILE A 222 11.86 -19.09 -11.92
CA ILE A 222 10.73 -18.47 -12.56
C ILE A 222 10.95 -18.44 -14.08
N ALA A 223 10.08 -19.11 -14.82
CA ALA A 223 10.05 -19.01 -16.27
C ALA A 223 9.37 -17.70 -16.68
N VAL A 224 10.05 -16.91 -17.49
CA VAL A 224 9.52 -15.68 -18.08
C VAL A 224 9.54 -15.76 -19.61
N PRO A 225 8.68 -15.02 -20.32
CA PRO A 225 8.72 -14.94 -21.77
C PRO A 225 10.13 -14.60 -22.30
N PRO A 226 10.57 -15.19 -23.41
CA PRO A 226 11.92 -14.94 -23.97
C PRO A 226 12.22 -13.46 -24.20
N ALA A 227 11.22 -12.68 -24.66
CA ALA A 227 11.36 -11.24 -24.83
C ALA A 227 11.67 -10.51 -23.52
N ALA A 228 11.00 -10.87 -22.40
CA ALA A 228 11.27 -10.29 -21.09
C ALA A 228 12.67 -10.64 -20.58
N ARG A 229 13.09 -11.90 -20.77
CA ARG A 229 14.45 -12.32 -20.43
C ARG A 229 15.49 -11.55 -21.23
N ALA A 230 15.32 -11.43 -22.54
CA ALA A 230 16.25 -10.71 -23.40
C ALA A 230 16.37 -9.21 -22.99
N TRP A 231 15.30 -8.55 -22.56
CA TRP A 231 15.35 -7.19 -22.04
C TRP A 231 16.24 -7.08 -20.81
N LEU A 232 16.09 -8.00 -19.85
CA LEU A 232 16.91 -8.00 -18.64
C LEU A 232 18.37 -8.32 -18.95
N GLU A 233 18.66 -9.30 -19.83
CA GLU A 233 20.01 -9.71 -20.21
C GLU A 233 20.80 -8.61 -20.93
N ARG A 234 20.12 -7.76 -21.71
CA ARG A 234 20.76 -6.61 -22.38
C ARG A 234 20.94 -5.39 -21.47
N GLY A 235 20.29 -5.37 -20.31
CA GLY A 235 20.26 -4.19 -19.44
C GLY A 235 19.34 -3.05 -19.93
N ASP A 236 18.57 -3.26 -21.00
CA ASP A 236 17.66 -2.25 -21.57
C ASP A 236 16.50 -1.92 -20.61
N GLY A 237 16.26 -2.79 -19.64
CA GLY A 237 15.23 -2.62 -18.59
C GLY A 237 15.71 -1.86 -17.35
N GLU A 238 16.92 -1.26 -17.35
CA GLU A 238 17.42 -0.54 -16.17
C GLU A 238 16.47 0.57 -15.74
N SER A 239 16.16 0.59 -14.43
CA SER A 239 15.36 1.62 -13.77
C SER A 239 16.19 2.88 -13.51
N LEU A 240 15.52 3.98 -13.09
CA LEU A 240 16.21 5.22 -12.74
C LEU A 240 16.92 5.06 -11.39
N LYS A 241 18.21 5.36 -11.36
CA LYS A 241 19.03 5.31 -10.13
C LYS A 241 18.88 6.59 -9.31
N PRO A 242 19.20 6.58 -8.01
CA PRO A 242 19.04 7.76 -7.14
C PRO A 242 19.75 9.02 -7.59
N ASP A 243 20.84 8.88 -8.36
CA ASP A 243 21.67 9.97 -8.88
C ASP A 243 21.40 10.29 -10.36
N ASP A 244 20.35 9.75 -10.94
CA ASP A 244 20.02 9.96 -12.35
C ASP A 244 19.55 11.39 -12.60
N LEU A 245 20.25 12.11 -13.47
CA LEU A 245 19.99 13.52 -13.79
C LEU A 245 18.64 13.76 -14.50
N ARG A 246 17.96 12.72 -14.94
CA ARG A 246 16.61 12.81 -15.51
C ARG A 246 15.53 12.96 -14.45
N LEU A 247 15.86 12.71 -13.17
CA LEU A 247 14.91 12.85 -12.08
C LEU A 247 14.73 14.34 -11.73
N PRO A 248 13.48 14.81 -11.56
CA PRO A 248 13.21 16.14 -11.04
C PRO A 248 13.46 16.21 -9.53
N PRO A 249 13.32 17.39 -8.91
CA PRO A 249 13.19 17.46 -7.45
C PRO A 249 11.98 16.65 -6.95
N ILE A 250 12.23 15.63 -6.12
CA ILE A 250 11.21 14.73 -5.59
C ILE A 250 11.16 14.90 -4.07
N GLU A 251 9.98 15.20 -3.56
CA GLU A 251 9.68 15.13 -2.13
C GLU A 251 8.70 13.99 -1.87
N THR A 252 8.97 13.14 -0.87
CA THR A 252 8.12 12.02 -0.51
C THR A 252 7.63 12.17 0.93
N ARG A 253 6.32 12.09 1.13
CA ARG A 253 5.65 12.15 2.43
C ARG A 253 4.79 10.91 2.62
N PHE A 254 5.00 10.19 3.71
CA PHE A 254 4.04 9.19 4.17
C PHE A 254 2.89 9.92 4.86
N ILE A 255 1.69 9.71 4.37
CA ILE A 255 0.46 10.29 4.94
C ILE A 255 -0.31 9.31 5.82
N ALA A 256 -0.09 8.01 5.63
CA ALA A 256 -0.56 6.94 6.49
C ALA A 256 0.36 5.72 6.33
N THR A 257 0.66 5.07 7.44
CA THR A 257 1.41 3.81 7.52
C THR A 257 0.80 2.90 8.58
N PRO A 258 1.09 1.58 8.58
CA PRO A 258 0.66 0.69 9.64
C PRO A 258 1.09 1.16 11.03
N GLN A 259 2.33 1.67 11.18
CA GLN A 259 2.82 2.21 12.45
C GLN A 259 1.99 3.42 12.91
N MET A 260 1.65 4.36 12.01
CA MET A 260 0.81 5.51 12.34
C MET A 260 -0.59 5.09 12.81
N ALA A 261 -1.16 4.05 12.21
CA ALA A 261 -2.45 3.49 12.63
C ALA A 261 -2.37 2.88 14.05
N LEU A 262 -1.29 2.13 14.34
CA LEU A 262 -1.06 1.57 15.67
C LEU A 262 -0.85 2.66 16.72
N GLU A 263 -0.14 3.75 16.39
CA GLU A 263 0.06 4.88 17.31
C GLU A 263 -1.25 5.65 17.57
N ALA A 264 -2.12 5.79 16.58
CA ALA A 264 -3.45 6.37 16.75
C ALA A 264 -4.31 5.54 17.72
N ALA A 265 -4.30 4.21 17.57
CA ALA A 265 -4.94 3.29 18.50
C ALA A 265 -4.30 3.40 19.90
N ALA A 266 -2.98 3.41 19.97
CA ALA A 266 -2.23 3.53 21.23
C ALA A 266 -2.59 4.82 22.00
N ALA A 267 -2.77 5.92 21.31
CA ALA A 267 -3.20 7.20 21.93
C ALA A 267 -4.57 7.06 22.62
N VAL A 268 -5.51 6.36 22.01
CA VAL A 268 -6.84 6.09 22.61
C VAL A 268 -6.74 5.22 23.86
N ALA A 269 -5.90 4.19 23.84
CA ALA A 269 -5.71 3.30 24.99
C ALA A 269 -5.00 4.04 26.14
N ARG A 270 -3.96 4.83 25.85
CA ARG A 270 -3.29 5.67 26.85
C ARG A 270 -4.24 6.69 27.50
N ALA A 271 -5.11 7.31 26.68
CA ALA A 271 -6.15 8.22 27.19
C ALA A 271 -7.20 7.50 28.08
N ALA A 272 -7.37 6.20 27.90
CA ALA A 272 -8.19 5.35 28.78
C ALA A 272 -7.44 4.87 30.05
N GLY A 273 -6.19 5.29 30.26
CA GLY A 273 -5.37 4.94 31.41
C GLY A 273 -4.72 3.56 31.33
N LEU A 274 -4.61 2.96 30.15
CA LEU A 274 -4.01 1.64 29.96
C LEU A 274 -2.59 1.73 29.39
N PRO A 275 -1.63 0.96 29.93
CA PRO A 275 -0.35 0.71 29.28
C PRO A 275 -0.56 0.08 27.90
N VAL A 276 0.27 0.48 26.94
CA VAL A 276 0.18 0.02 25.55
C VAL A 276 1.54 -0.45 25.06
N HIS A 277 1.54 -1.59 24.40
CA HIS A 277 2.73 -2.19 23.81
C HIS A 277 2.46 -2.50 22.35
N ILE A 278 3.16 -1.82 21.43
CA ILE A 278 3.17 -2.13 20.01
C ILE A 278 4.19 -3.23 19.79
N LEU A 279 3.71 -4.39 19.32
CA LEU A 279 4.53 -5.58 19.10
C LEU A 279 5.25 -5.55 17.74
N GLY A 280 4.71 -4.80 16.78
CA GLY A 280 5.24 -4.62 15.44
C GLY A 280 4.14 -4.22 14.47
N ASP A 281 4.52 -3.59 13.39
CA ASP A 281 3.67 -3.09 12.32
C ASP A 281 3.86 -3.84 10.99
N ALA A 282 4.80 -4.79 10.96
CA ALA A 282 5.20 -5.56 9.78
C ALA A 282 5.16 -7.08 10.05
N ILE A 283 4.14 -7.56 10.80
CA ILE A 283 4.02 -8.99 11.13
C ILE A 283 3.43 -9.73 9.94
N GLU A 284 4.19 -10.67 9.38
CA GLU A 284 3.82 -11.51 8.25
C GLU A 284 3.74 -12.99 8.63
N GLY A 285 3.16 -13.79 7.77
CA GLY A 285 3.06 -15.25 7.89
C GLY A 285 1.64 -15.78 7.81
N GLU A 286 1.48 -17.07 7.98
CA GLU A 286 0.16 -17.73 7.99
C GLU A 286 -0.66 -17.25 9.19
N ALA A 287 -1.84 -16.71 8.94
CA ALA A 287 -2.68 -16.05 9.96
C ALA A 287 -2.88 -16.89 11.23
N ARG A 288 -3.14 -18.20 11.07
CA ARG A 288 -3.33 -19.12 12.20
C ARG A 288 -2.08 -19.34 13.04
N ASP A 289 -0.89 -19.27 12.46
CA ASP A 289 0.35 -19.53 13.19
C ASP A 289 0.84 -18.28 13.90
N VAL A 290 0.66 -17.11 13.28
CA VAL A 290 0.84 -15.81 13.93
C VAL A 290 -0.11 -15.68 15.12
N ALA A 291 -1.39 -16.06 14.97
CA ALA A 291 -2.38 -16.03 16.05
C ALA A 291 -1.96 -16.89 17.26
N LYS A 292 -1.47 -18.11 17.03
CA LYS A 292 -0.96 -18.98 18.11
C LYS A 292 0.22 -18.36 18.86
N THR A 293 1.13 -17.72 18.13
CA THR A 293 2.27 -17.03 18.73
C THR A 293 1.80 -15.88 19.61
N LEU A 294 0.88 -15.03 19.11
CA LEU A 294 0.34 -13.92 19.88
C LEU A 294 -0.54 -14.38 21.05
N ALA A 295 -1.24 -15.52 20.92
CA ALA A 295 -1.94 -16.15 22.04
C ALA A 295 -0.98 -16.52 23.16
N GLY A 296 0.18 -17.11 22.83
CA GLY A 296 1.22 -17.44 23.80
C GLY A 296 1.74 -16.22 24.56
N ILE A 297 1.95 -15.11 23.87
CA ILE A 297 2.36 -13.83 24.47
C ILE A 297 1.24 -13.31 25.40
N ALA A 298 -0.01 -13.29 24.94
CA ALA A 298 -1.15 -12.81 25.72
C ALA A 298 -1.36 -13.63 26.99
N LEU A 299 -1.25 -14.97 26.92
CA LEU A 299 -1.32 -15.88 28.07
C LEU A 299 -0.16 -15.62 29.07
N GLN A 300 1.04 -15.39 28.60
CA GLN A 300 2.18 -15.08 29.44
C GLN A 300 1.99 -13.75 30.19
N VAL A 301 1.45 -12.74 29.51
CA VAL A 301 1.09 -11.46 30.15
C VAL A 301 0.00 -11.66 31.19
N ALA A 302 -1.11 -12.33 30.84
CA ALA A 302 -2.25 -12.51 31.70
C ALA A 302 -1.91 -13.33 32.96
N ARG A 303 -1.16 -14.41 32.80
CA ARG A 303 -0.86 -15.37 33.87
C ARG A 303 0.37 -15.03 34.70
N ARG A 304 1.35 -14.33 34.13
CA ARG A 304 2.67 -14.12 34.72
C ARG A 304 3.07 -12.64 34.84
N GLY A 305 2.35 -11.73 34.18
CA GLY A 305 2.75 -10.32 34.10
C GLY A 305 4.09 -10.10 33.37
N GLN A 306 4.39 -10.95 32.37
CA GLN A 306 5.63 -10.93 31.62
C GLN A 306 5.35 -11.09 30.10
N PRO A 307 6.10 -10.40 29.23
CA PRO A 307 7.09 -9.35 29.53
C PRO A 307 6.46 -8.04 29.96
N PHE A 308 5.11 -7.94 29.94
CA PHE A 308 4.38 -6.73 30.28
C PHE A 308 3.44 -6.98 31.46
N GLN A 309 3.21 -5.94 32.27
CA GLN A 309 2.24 -5.99 33.37
C GLN A 309 0.82 -5.73 32.85
N GLY A 310 -0.16 -6.57 33.25
CA GLY A 310 -1.58 -6.33 33.00
C GLY A 310 -2.23 -5.47 34.09
N PRO A 311 -3.37 -4.81 33.81
CA PRO A 311 -4.05 -4.78 32.52
C PRO A 311 -3.31 -3.88 31.51
N CYS A 312 -3.20 -4.33 30.28
CA CYS A 312 -2.54 -3.59 29.20
C CYS A 312 -3.20 -3.88 27.84
N VAL A 313 -2.82 -3.09 26.83
CA VAL A 313 -3.20 -3.31 25.43
C VAL A 313 -1.97 -3.73 24.65
N LEU A 314 -2.09 -4.84 23.91
CA LEU A 314 -1.10 -5.27 22.93
C LEU A 314 -1.64 -4.91 21.54
N LEU A 315 -0.86 -4.19 20.74
CA LEU A 315 -1.18 -3.80 19.38
C LEU A 315 -0.21 -4.45 18.40
N SER A 316 -0.73 -4.94 17.30
CA SER A 316 0.10 -5.46 16.20
C SER A 316 -0.55 -5.14 14.86
N GLY A 317 0.28 -4.94 13.85
CA GLY A 317 -0.10 -4.74 12.46
C GLY A 317 0.78 -5.58 11.54
N GLY A 318 0.42 -5.62 10.28
CA GLY A 318 1.13 -6.36 9.25
C GLY A 318 0.18 -6.99 8.24
N GLU A 319 0.71 -7.90 7.43
CA GLU A 319 0.00 -8.53 6.31
C GLU A 319 0.08 -10.06 6.43
N THR A 320 -0.87 -10.68 7.14
CA THR A 320 -0.92 -12.15 7.22
C THR A 320 -1.54 -12.76 5.97
N THR A 321 -1.26 -14.03 5.72
CA THR A 321 -1.76 -14.80 4.60
C THR A 321 -2.62 -15.98 5.06
N VAL A 322 -3.47 -16.50 4.18
CA VAL A 322 -4.25 -17.73 4.41
C VAL A 322 -4.03 -18.69 3.25
N ALA A 323 -3.51 -19.87 3.56
CA ALA A 323 -3.42 -20.97 2.61
C ALA A 323 -4.81 -21.58 2.39
N LEU A 324 -5.42 -21.31 1.24
CA LEU A 324 -6.72 -21.84 0.87
C LEU A 324 -6.68 -23.37 0.71
N LYS A 325 -7.40 -24.11 1.55
CA LYS A 325 -7.48 -25.59 1.53
C LYS A 325 -8.89 -26.10 1.23
N GLY A 326 -9.89 -25.24 1.17
CA GLY A 326 -11.29 -25.58 0.98
C GLY A 326 -12.08 -24.48 0.29
N SER A 327 -13.39 -24.61 0.27
CA SER A 327 -14.35 -23.67 -0.31
C SER A 327 -15.06 -22.80 0.77
N GLY A 328 -14.50 -22.72 1.97
CA GLY A 328 -15.06 -21.90 3.06
C GLY A 328 -14.98 -20.40 2.77
N ARG A 329 -15.85 -19.64 3.43
CA ARG A 329 -15.87 -18.17 3.37
C ARG A 329 -15.04 -17.60 4.53
N GLY A 330 -14.54 -16.38 4.38
CA GLY A 330 -13.77 -15.65 5.37
C GLY A 330 -12.52 -15.00 4.79
N GLY A 331 -11.73 -14.42 5.67
CA GLY A 331 -10.47 -13.78 5.34
C GLY A 331 -9.39 -14.01 6.39
N ARG A 332 -8.27 -13.33 6.25
CA ARG A 332 -7.09 -13.48 7.12
C ARG A 332 -7.35 -13.06 8.57
N ASN A 333 -8.14 -12.00 8.78
CA ASN A 333 -8.43 -11.49 10.12
C ASN A 333 -9.39 -12.41 10.89
N VAL A 334 -10.40 -12.95 10.21
CA VAL A 334 -11.31 -13.93 10.80
C VAL A 334 -10.60 -15.24 11.10
N GLU A 335 -9.73 -15.73 10.19
CA GLU A 335 -8.89 -16.92 10.41
C GLU A 335 -7.92 -16.71 11.59
N PHE A 336 -7.28 -15.54 11.65
CA PHE A 336 -6.42 -15.17 12.77
C PHE A 336 -7.19 -15.21 14.09
N LEU A 337 -8.34 -14.53 14.16
CA LEU A 337 -9.09 -14.41 15.40
C LEU A 337 -9.70 -15.76 15.86
N LEU A 338 -10.13 -16.60 14.91
CA LEU A 338 -10.59 -17.95 15.21
C LEU A 338 -9.46 -18.81 15.80
N ALA A 339 -8.27 -18.77 15.19
CA ALA A 339 -7.11 -19.49 15.70
C ALA A 339 -6.66 -18.98 17.08
N LEU A 340 -6.75 -17.66 17.30
CA LEU A 340 -6.49 -17.02 18.59
C LEU A 340 -7.49 -17.52 19.64
N ALA A 341 -8.79 -17.57 19.32
CA ALA A 341 -9.84 -18.05 20.21
C ALA A 341 -9.61 -19.51 20.65
N VAL A 342 -9.28 -20.38 19.69
CA VAL A 342 -8.95 -21.78 19.94
C VAL A 342 -7.73 -21.89 20.87
N ALA A 343 -6.68 -21.12 20.61
CA ALA A 343 -5.44 -21.17 21.41
C ALA A 343 -5.62 -20.60 22.82
N LEU A 344 -6.45 -19.58 22.99
CA LEU A 344 -6.79 -19.01 24.30
C LEU A 344 -7.72 -19.91 25.12
N ASN A 345 -8.53 -20.74 24.47
CA ASN A 345 -9.43 -21.71 25.11
C ASN A 345 -10.29 -21.10 26.24
N GLY A 346 -10.85 -19.92 26.00
CA GLY A 346 -11.73 -19.24 26.98
C GLY A 346 -10.98 -18.63 28.17
N GLU A 347 -9.67 -18.35 28.05
CA GLU A 347 -8.90 -17.69 29.12
C GLU A 347 -9.59 -16.38 29.56
N PRO A 348 -9.94 -16.25 30.84
CA PRO A 348 -10.62 -15.06 31.33
C PRO A 348 -9.72 -13.82 31.27
N GLY A 349 -10.34 -12.66 31.06
CA GLY A 349 -9.63 -11.36 31.06
C GLY A 349 -8.90 -11.03 29.75
N ILE A 350 -8.92 -11.89 28.72
CA ILE A 350 -8.36 -11.60 27.39
C ILE A 350 -9.49 -11.34 26.40
N SER A 351 -9.47 -10.20 25.77
CA SER A 351 -10.35 -9.84 24.64
C SER A 351 -9.51 -9.38 23.47
N ALA A 352 -9.94 -9.66 22.24
CA ALA A 352 -9.18 -9.32 21.04
C ALA A 352 -10.11 -8.82 19.92
N LEU A 353 -9.52 -8.04 19.01
CA LEU A 353 -10.10 -7.63 17.74
C LEU A 353 -9.04 -7.78 16.66
N ALA A 354 -9.42 -8.34 15.53
CA ALA A 354 -8.61 -8.33 14.31
C ALA A 354 -9.48 -7.81 13.17
N GLY A 355 -8.91 -6.93 12.37
CA GLY A 355 -9.65 -6.32 11.26
C GLY A 355 -8.75 -5.63 10.25
N ASP A 356 -9.27 -5.50 9.03
CA ASP A 356 -8.66 -4.78 7.94
C ASP A 356 -9.15 -3.33 7.94
N THR A 357 -8.24 -2.39 7.79
CA THR A 357 -8.57 -0.95 7.81
C THR A 357 -9.27 -0.48 6.54
N ASP A 358 -9.26 -1.27 5.46
CA ASP A 358 -10.01 -1.01 4.23
C ASP A 358 -11.48 -1.52 4.30
N GLY A 359 -11.85 -2.23 5.37
CA GLY A 359 -13.20 -2.70 5.61
C GLY A 359 -13.56 -4.05 4.98
N VAL A 360 -12.60 -4.72 4.32
CA VAL A 360 -12.83 -5.97 3.58
C VAL A 360 -11.85 -7.05 4.03
N ASP A 361 -12.34 -8.11 4.65
CA ASP A 361 -11.54 -9.27 5.03
C ASP A 361 -11.67 -10.39 3.99
N GLY A 362 -10.69 -10.53 3.13
CA GLY A 362 -10.69 -11.48 2.01
C GLY A 362 -11.71 -11.12 0.93
N GLN A 363 -12.82 -11.86 0.84
CA GLN A 363 -13.92 -11.62 -0.11
C GLN A 363 -15.20 -11.12 0.59
N GLU A 364 -15.18 -10.96 1.88
CA GLU A 364 -16.35 -10.59 2.68
C GLU A 364 -16.39 -9.08 2.95
N GLU A 365 -17.57 -8.48 2.87
CA GLU A 365 -17.81 -7.08 3.22
C GLU A 365 -17.88 -6.90 4.76
N ILE A 366 -16.90 -7.44 5.46
CA ILE A 366 -16.69 -7.27 6.90
C ILE A 366 -15.23 -6.89 7.14
N ALA A 367 -14.99 -5.95 8.02
CA ALA A 367 -13.61 -5.54 8.34
C ALA A 367 -12.83 -6.64 9.10
N GLY A 368 -13.52 -7.48 9.85
CA GLY A 368 -12.91 -8.48 10.70
C GLY A 368 -13.86 -8.96 11.80
N ALA A 369 -13.33 -9.36 12.94
CA ALA A 369 -14.13 -9.87 14.05
C ALA A 369 -13.59 -9.44 15.41
N LEU A 370 -14.40 -9.71 16.47
CA LEU A 370 -14.09 -9.41 17.86
C LEU A 370 -14.29 -10.68 18.71
N LEU A 371 -13.36 -10.92 19.63
CA LEU A 371 -13.36 -12.02 20.57
C LEU A 371 -13.50 -11.47 22.00
N THR A 372 -14.39 -12.10 22.79
CA THR A 372 -14.47 -11.93 24.24
C THR A 372 -14.44 -13.29 24.92
N PRO A 373 -14.11 -13.40 26.21
CA PRO A 373 -14.11 -14.67 26.94
C PRO A 373 -15.50 -15.35 27.07
N GLU A 374 -16.58 -14.58 26.84
CA GLU A 374 -17.99 -15.01 26.96
C GLU A 374 -18.49 -15.67 25.68
#